data_27eeaba3378ba3372196eaff92e2c292
#
_entry.id   27eeaba3378ba3372196eaff92e2c292
#
_cell.length_a   1.000
_cell.length_b   1.000
_cell.length_c   1.000
_cell.angle_alpha   90.00
_cell.angle_beta   90.00
_cell.angle_gamma   90.00
#
_symmetry.space_group_name_H-M   'P 1'
#
loop_
_entity.id
_entity.type
_entity.pdbx_description
1 polymer ?
#
loop_
_entity_poly.entity_id
_entity_poly.type
_entity_poly.pdbx_seq_one_letter_code
_entity_poly.pdbx_strand_id
1 'polypeptide(L)'
;MRIAVSGSHSLGKSTVVNDWVASRNDYVREEEPYRVLGLQGPYEIRFREASTRLQNGIQLFYSIGRVHRYATSDQRVIFDRAPVDYLAYSQYTANQGLTDIDDAFVRSMLPAVREALDHLDILAFVPQSEAWPVAMENDGIRPVDQSYRSEVDALFKQIYREGRFDIFPLKNGPMLMELVGPPDQRLQQLSEAVAHLEGRSR
;
A
#
# COMPACT_ATOMS: atom_id res chain seq x y z
N MET A 1 -8.76 -14.33 5.07
CA MET A 1 -8.50 -13.51 3.86
C MET A 1 -7.93 -12.16 4.29
N ARG A 2 -6.73 -11.81 3.79
CA ARG A 2 -5.95 -10.63 4.16
C ARG A 2 -5.62 -9.86 2.89
N ILE A 3 -6.23 -8.70 2.73
CA ILE A 3 -6.17 -7.87 1.52
C ILE A 3 -5.40 -6.59 1.85
N ALA A 4 -4.42 -6.20 1.05
CA ALA A 4 -3.79 -4.89 1.17
C ALA A 4 -4.04 -4.05 -0.09
N VAL A 5 -4.45 -2.79 0.10
CA VAL A 5 -4.66 -1.85 -1.00
C VAL A 5 -3.49 -0.88 -1.06
N SER A 6 -2.78 -0.89 -2.17
CA SER A 6 -1.49 -0.22 -2.38
C SER A 6 -1.54 0.78 -3.54
N GLY A 7 -0.63 1.73 -3.58
CA GLY A 7 -0.48 2.71 -4.64
C GLY A 7 -0.22 4.13 -4.16
N SER A 8 0.04 5.08 -5.07
CA SER A 8 0.33 6.46 -4.75
C SER A 8 -0.83 7.15 -4.02
N HIS A 9 -0.58 8.32 -3.41
CA HIS A 9 -1.60 9.06 -2.67
C HIS A 9 -2.70 9.61 -3.60
N SER A 10 -3.87 9.93 -3.02
CA SER A 10 -5.03 10.52 -3.73
C SER A 10 -5.47 9.76 -4.98
N LEU A 11 -5.42 8.42 -4.96
CA LEU A 11 -5.92 7.55 -6.03
C LEU A 11 -7.19 6.76 -5.65
N GLY A 12 -7.80 7.08 -4.49
CA GLY A 12 -9.04 6.46 -4.04
C GLY A 12 -8.87 5.12 -3.32
N LYS A 13 -7.68 4.80 -2.78
CA LYS A 13 -7.45 3.57 -1.99
C LYS A 13 -8.35 3.47 -0.78
N SER A 14 -8.39 4.54 0.04
CA SER A 14 -9.24 4.57 1.24
C SER A 14 -10.73 4.46 0.90
N THR A 15 -11.14 4.96 -0.28
CA THR A 15 -12.50 4.76 -0.80
C THR A 15 -12.76 3.27 -1.04
N VAL A 16 -11.87 2.57 -1.74
CA VAL A 16 -11.99 1.12 -1.95
C VAL A 16 -12.07 0.37 -0.64
N VAL A 17 -11.22 0.71 0.34
CA VAL A 17 -11.22 0.06 1.67
C VAL A 17 -12.53 0.32 2.41
N ASN A 18 -13.04 1.55 2.39
CA ASN A 18 -14.31 1.92 3.03
C ASN A 18 -15.50 1.21 2.40
N ASP A 19 -15.59 1.23 1.06
CA ASP A 19 -16.68 0.61 0.31
C ASP A 19 -16.66 -0.92 0.52
N TRP A 20 -15.45 -1.51 0.60
CA TRP A 20 -15.30 -2.93 0.88
C TRP A 20 -15.89 -3.31 2.24
N VAL A 21 -15.49 -2.65 3.33
CA VAL A 21 -16.02 -2.98 4.66
C VAL A 21 -17.47 -2.59 4.83
N ALA A 22 -17.96 -1.56 4.12
CA ALA A 22 -19.37 -1.22 4.11
C ALA A 22 -20.25 -2.29 3.44
N SER A 23 -19.69 -3.00 2.44
CA SER A 23 -20.38 -4.09 1.71
C SER A 23 -20.15 -5.47 2.32
N ARG A 24 -19.18 -5.63 3.22
CA ARG A 24 -18.69 -6.91 3.76
C ARG A 24 -18.46 -6.82 5.27
N ASN A 25 -19.48 -7.14 6.07
CA ASN A 25 -19.44 -7.02 7.56
C ASN A 25 -18.47 -8.01 8.21
N ASP A 26 -17.96 -9.00 7.48
CA ASP A 26 -17.01 -10.01 7.93
C ASP A 26 -15.54 -9.55 7.82
N TYR A 27 -15.30 -8.35 7.27
CA TYR A 27 -13.97 -7.74 7.20
C TYR A 27 -13.78 -6.64 8.24
N VAL A 28 -12.61 -6.59 8.85
CA VAL A 28 -12.14 -5.43 9.59
C VAL A 28 -11.27 -4.54 8.71
N ARG A 29 -11.35 -3.24 8.92
CA ARG A 29 -10.46 -2.27 8.31
C ARG A 29 -9.26 -2.02 9.22
N GLU A 30 -8.08 -2.04 8.64
CA GLU A 30 -6.85 -1.50 9.24
C GLU A 30 -6.49 -0.17 8.58
N GLU A 31 -6.38 0.87 9.40
CA GLU A 31 -6.20 2.26 8.98
C GLU A 31 -4.78 2.51 8.41
N GLU A 32 -4.63 3.50 7.55
CA GLU A 32 -3.34 3.95 7.02
C GLU A 32 -2.36 4.28 8.18
N PRO A 33 -1.13 3.73 8.17
CA PRO A 33 -0.13 3.96 9.22
C PRO A 33 0.10 5.43 9.57
N TYR A 34 0.16 6.30 8.57
CA TYR A 34 0.30 7.73 8.79
C TYR A 34 -0.80 8.30 9.71
N ARG A 35 -2.06 7.92 9.49
CA ARG A 35 -3.19 8.42 10.28
C ARG A 35 -3.10 7.98 11.73
N VAL A 36 -2.69 6.74 11.96
CA VAL A 36 -2.56 6.21 13.32
C VAL A 36 -1.34 6.78 14.02
N LEU A 37 -0.19 6.82 13.36
CA LEU A 37 1.08 7.22 13.95
C LEU A 37 1.23 8.74 14.07
N GLY A 38 0.82 9.48 13.05
CA GLY A 38 1.01 10.92 12.94
C GLY A 38 -0.17 11.73 13.46
N LEU A 39 -1.42 11.39 13.05
CA LEU A 39 -2.59 12.20 13.46
C LEU A 39 -3.12 11.82 14.84
N GLN A 40 -3.05 10.54 15.20
CA GLN A 40 -3.57 10.00 16.47
C GLN A 40 -2.45 9.69 17.47
N GLY A 41 -1.23 9.51 16.98
CA GLY A 41 -0.04 9.16 17.75
C GLY A 41 0.93 10.33 17.95
N PRO A 42 2.05 10.08 18.65
CA PRO A 42 3.01 11.10 19.00
C PRO A 42 4.07 11.40 17.95
N TYR A 43 4.02 10.73 16.77
CA TYR A 43 5.08 10.84 15.78
C TYR A 43 4.82 11.97 14.79
N GLU A 44 5.80 12.87 14.60
CA GLU A 44 5.80 13.79 13.49
C GLU A 44 6.18 13.04 12.20
N ILE A 45 5.26 12.90 11.28
CA ILE A 45 5.51 12.27 9.98
C ILE A 45 5.67 13.36 8.92
N ARG A 46 6.84 13.42 8.31
CA ARG A 46 7.16 14.31 7.19
C ARG A 46 7.13 13.53 5.89
N PHE A 47 6.75 14.20 4.82
CA PHE A 47 6.58 13.61 3.49
C PHE A 47 7.61 14.14 2.50
N ARG A 48 7.75 13.44 1.38
CA ARG A 48 8.57 13.83 0.23
C ARG A 48 10.04 13.98 0.61
N GLU A 49 10.64 15.06 0.13
CA GLU A 49 12.03 15.44 0.36
C GLU A 49 12.38 15.74 1.82
N ALA A 50 11.40 15.89 2.71
CA ALA A 50 11.65 16.08 4.14
C ALA A 50 11.52 14.77 4.95
N SER A 51 11.19 13.65 4.31
CA SER A 51 11.07 12.35 4.97
C SER A 51 12.42 11.81 5.40
N THR A 52 12.48 11.09 6.53
CA THR A 52 13.71 10.50 7.08
C THR A 52 13.60 8.99 7.22
N ARG A 53 14.74 8.30 7.38
CA ARG A 53 14.80 6.85 7.67
C ARG A 53 13.95 6.49 8.87
N LEU A 54 13.99 7.31 9.93
CA LEU A 54 13.19 7.07 11.13
C LEU A 54 11.69 7.08 10.80
N GLN A 55 11.22 8.09 10.10
CA GLN A 55 9.79 8.28 9.81
C GLN A 55 9.25 7.23 8.84
N ASN A 56 10.00 6.92 7.78
CA ASN A 56 9.61 5.86 6.84
C ASN A 56 9.73 4.48 7.49
N GLY A 57 10.78 4.26 8.29
CA GLY A 57 10.98 3.00 9.02
C GLY A 57 9.87 2.71 10.03
N ILE A 58 9.45 3.71 10.83
CA ILE A 58 8.35 3.55 11.78
C ILE A 58 7.05 3.15 11.05
N GLN A 59 6.72 3.82 9.95
CA GLN A 59 5.52 3.51 9.18
C GLN A 59 5.60 2.11 8.55
N LEU A 60 6.76 1.74 7.99
CA LEU A 60 6.99 0.41 7.43
C LEU A 60 6.80 -0.68 8.49
N PHE A 61 7.52 -0.60 9.61
CA PHE A 61 7.44 -1.64 10.64
C PHE A 61 6.10 -1.68 11.33
N TYR A 62 5.40 -0.56 11.46
CA TYR A 62 4.02 -0.55 11.89
C TYR A 62 3.12 -1.30 10.88
N SER A 63 3.29 -1.07 9.59
CA SER A 63 2.54 -1.77 8.53
C SER A 63 2.81 -3.27 8.56
N ILE A 64 4.07 -3.69 8.68
CA ILE A 64 4.48 -5.08 8.83
C ILE A 64 3.85 -5.70 10.08
N GLY A 65 3.94 -5.05 11.23
CA GLY A 65 3.37 -5.54 12.49
C GLY A 65 1.85 -5.75 12.42
N ARG A 66 1.12 -4.92 11.66
CA ARG A 66 -0.32 -5.15 11.42
C ARG A 66 -0.55 -6.41 10.59
N VAL A 67 0.20 -6.61 9.51
CA VAL A 67 0.09 -7.82 8.69
C VAL A 67 0.35 -9.08 9.54
N HIS A 68 1.41 -9.07 10.34
CA HIS A 68 1.75 -10.17 11.24
C HIS A 68 0.67 -10.48 12.29
N ARG A 69 0.00 -9.45 12.82
CA ARG A 69 -1.11 -9.64 13.78
C ARG A 69 -2.20 -10.54 13.23
N TYR A 70 -2.44 -10.49 11.93
CA TYR A 70 -3.47 -11.30 11.26
C TYR A 70 -2.92 -12.58 10.61
N ALA A 71 -1.61 -12.84 10.67
CA ALA A 71 -0.99 -13.98 10.00
C ALA A 71 -1.57 -15.34 10.44
N THR A 72 -1.92 -15.46 11.74
CA THR A 72 -2.50 -16.66 12.34
C THR A 72 -3.97 -16.48 12.77
N SER A 73 -4.60 -15.38 12.37
CA SER A 73 -5.98 -15.08 12.72
C SER A 73 -6.95 -15.56 11.65
N ASP A 74 -8.10 -16.09 12.06
CA ASP A 74 -9.22 -16.40 11.16
C ASP A 74 -9.98 -15.15 10.73
N GLN A 75 -9.70 -14.00 11.34
CA GLN A 75 -10.36 -12.73 11.03
C GLN A 75 -9.96 -12.24 9.65
N ARG A 76 -10.93 -11.85 8.84
CA ARG A 76 -10.73 -11.23 7.56
C ARG A 76 -10.37 -9.74 7.74
N VAL A 77 -9.41 -9.27 6.98
CA VAL A 77 -8.90 -7.90 7.11
C VAL A 77 -8.60 -7.27 5.77
N ILE A 78 -8.85 -5.97 5.67
CA ILE A 78 -8.38 -5.14 4.57
C ILE A 78 -7.54 -3.98 5.12
N PHE A 79 -6.31 -3.87 4.61
CA PHE A 79 -5.34 -2.85 5.01
C PHE A 79 -5.38 -1.66 4.05
N ASP A 80 -5.54 -0.46 4.58
CA ASP A 80 -5.26 0.77 3.86
C ASP A 80 -3.74 1.00 3.89
N ARG A 81 -3.09 0.74 2.78
CA ARG A 81 -1.65 0.62 2.52
C ARG A 81 -1.05 -0.76 2.81
N ALA A 82 -0.08 -1.11 1.97
CA ALA A 82 0.77 -2.29 2.10
C ALA A 82 2.18 -1.94 2.59
N PRO A 83 2.95 -2.88 3.15
CA PRO A 83 4.37 -2.66 3.44
C PRO A 83 5.19 -2.16 2.24
N VAL A 84 4.86 -2.60 1.03
CA VAL A 84 5.49 -2.19 -0.23
C VAL A 84 5.40 -0.68 -0.48
N ASP A 85 4.34 -0.02 -0.01
CA ASP A 85 4.17 1.42 -0.19
C ASP A 85 5.37 2.20 0.34
N TYR A 86 5.95 1.74 1.44
CA TYR A 86 7.10 2.40 2.08
C TYR A 86 8.42 2.17 1.35
N LEU A 87 8.53 1.13 0.51
CA LEU A 87 9.65 1.00 -0.43
C LEU A 87 9.54 2.04 -1.54
N ALA A 88 8.36 2.21 -2.14
CA ALA A 88 8.14 3.17 -3.21
C ALA A 88 8.38 4.61 -2.73
N TYR A 89 7.83 4.99 -1.58
CA TYR A 89 8.05 6.32 -0.99
C TYR A 89 9.52 6.55 -0.58
N SER A 90 10.18 5.55 0.02
CA SER A 90 11.61 5.65 0.36
C SER A 90 12.48 5.75 -0.87
N GLN A 91 12.17 5.01 -1.94
CA GLN A 91 12.91 5.11 -3.19
C GLN A 91 12.74 6.47 -3.85
N TYR A 92 11.53 7.05 -3.82
CA TYR A 92 11.32 8.42 -4.28
C TYR A 92 12.25 9.38 -3.52
N THR A 93 12.25 9.32 -2.19
CA THR A 93 13.10 10.20 -1.37
C THR A 93 14.60 9.96 -1.62
N ALA A 94 15.02 8.70 -1.78
CA ALA A 94 16.40 8.34 -2.13
C ALA A 94 16.82 8.96 -3.47
N ASN A 95 15.94 8.95 -4.47
CA ASN A 95 16.21 9.53 -5.79
C ASN A 95 16.41 11.05 -5.72
N GLN A 96 15.80 11.74 -4.75
CA GLN A 96 15.98 13.18 -4.55
C GLN A 96 17.34 13.52 -3.89
N GLY A 97 17.91 12.62 -3.10
CA GLY A 97 19.21 12.79 -2.46
C GLY A 97 19.29 13.90 -1.41
N LEU A 98 18.15 14.29 -0.81
CA LEU A 98 18.05 15.45 0.08
C LEU A 98 18.00 15.10 1.57
N THR A 99 17.87 13.81 1.92
CA THR A 99 17.79 13.35 3.31
C THR A 99 18.74 12.19 3.60
N ASP A 100 18.58 11.55 4.75
CA ASP A 100 19.33 10.35 5.13
C ASP A 100 18.83 9.07 4.46
N ILE A 101 17.77 9.14 3.64
CA ILE A 101 17.25 8.00 2.87
C ILE A 101 18.07 7.84 1.58
N ASP A 102 18.64 6.66 1.41
CA ASP A 102 19.41 6.25 0.24
C ASP A 102 19.01 4.84 -0.25
N ASP A 103 19.59 4.41 -1.36
CA ASP A 103 19.35 3.08 -1.91
C ASP A 103 19.74 1.93 -0.96
N ALA A 104 20.73 2.14 -0.10
CA ALA A 104 21.14 1.14 0.89
C ALA A 104 20.03 0.94 1.94
N PHE A 105 19.43 2.04 2.40
CA PHE A 105 18.26 1.98 3.28
C PHE A 105 17.09 1.26 2.62
N VAL A 106 16.73 1.60 1.38
CA VAL A 106 15.65 0.93 0.65
C VAL A 106 15.91 -0.58 0.54
N ARG A 107 17.13 -0.96 0.13
CA ARG A 107 17.49 -2.38 0.04
C ARG A 107 17.45 -3.11 1.38
N SER A 108 17.78 -2.45 2.48
CA SER A 108 17.75 -3.05 3.81
C SER A 108 16.34 -3.44 4.27
N MET A 109 15.30 -2.79 3.72
CA MET A 109 13.89 -3.07 4.05
C MET A 109 13.31 -4.26 3.26
N LEU A 110 13.92 -4.67 2.15
CA LEU A 110 13.38 -5.69 1.26
C LEU A 110 13.07 -7.04 1.94
N PRO A 111 13.96 -7.60 2.78
CA PRO A 111 13.69 -8.89 3.42
C PRO A 111 12.42 -8.85 4.28
N ALA A 112 12.24 -7.79 5.08
CA ALA A 112 11.09 -7.63 5.96
C ALA A 112 9.79 -7.42 5.17
N VAL A 113 9.85 -6.71 4.04
CA VAL A 113 8.69 -6.54 3.16
C VAL A 113 8.31 -7.86 2.49
N ARG A 114 9.29 -8.63 1.97
CA ARG A 114 9.02 -9.95 1.36
C ARG A 114 8.35 -10.89 2.34
N GLU A 115 8.87 -10.97 3.55
CA GLU A 115 8.31 -11.82 4.61
C GLU A 115 6.88 -11.40 4.99
N ALA A 116 6.59 -10.11 5.08
CA ALA A 116 5.23 -9.64 5.32
C ALA A 116 4.27 -9.99 4.16
N LEU A 117 4.74 -10.00 2.92
CA LEU A 117 3.92 -10.38 1.77
C LEU A 117 3.50 -11.85 1.78
N ASP A 118 4.26 -12.76 2.40
CA ASP A 118 3.85 -14.16 2.60
C ASP A 118 2.56 -14.30 3.41
N HIS A 119 2.20 -13.28 4.16
CA HIS A 119 1.01 -13.26 5.01
C HIS A 119 -0.20 -12.55 4.38
N LEU A 120 -0.09 -12.07 3.14
CA LEU A 120 -1.22 -11.48 2.40
C LEU A 120 -1.79 -12.49 1.39
N ASP A 121 -3.10 -12.44 1.19
CA ASP A 121 -3.78 -13.25 0.18
C ASP A 121 -3.97 -12.45 -1.14
N ILE A 122 -4.23 -11.14 -1.03
CA ILE A 122 -4.37 -10.23 -2.17
C ILE A 122 -3.57 -8.94 -1.91
N LEU A 123 -2.84 -8.51 -2.94
CA LEU A 123 -2.22 -7.21 -3.04
C LEU A 123 -2.88 -6.44 -4.19
N ALA A 124 -3.77 -5.52 -3.86
CA ALA A 124 -4.56 -4.75 -4.80
C ALA A 124 -3.89 -3.41 -5.09
N PHE A 125 -3.30 -3.25 -6.25
CA PHE A 125 -2.64 -2.03 -6.70
C PHE A 125 -3.63 -1.09 -7.38
N VAL A 126 -3.66 0.18 -6.96
CA VAL A 126 -4.45 1.24 -7.59
C VAL A 126 -3.49 2.15 -8.37
N PRO A 127 -3.30 1.94 -9.69
CA PRO A 127 -2.43 2.78 -10.51
C PRO A 127 -3.10 4.11 -10.85
N GLN A 128 -2.27 5.13 -11.10
CA GLN A 128 -2.73 6.33 -11.81
C GLN A 128 -3.09 5.95 -13.25
N SER A 129 -4.27 6.40 -13.69
CA SER A 129 -4.82 6.10 -15.01
C SER A 129 -5.24 7.40 -15.71
N GLU A 130 -4.85 7.55 -16.97
CA GLU A 130 -5.30 8.67 -17.81
C GLU A 130 -6.78 8.51 -18.21
N ALA A 131 -7.23 7.26 -18.42
CA ALA A 131 -8.62 6.97 -18.75
C ALA A 131 -9.56 7.26 -17.58
N TRP A 132 -9.04 7.30 -16.35
CA TRP A 132 -9.82 7.46 -15.12
C TRP A 132 -9.09 8.40 -14.16
N PRO A 133 -9.01 9.69 -14.49
CA PRO A 133 -8.29 10.65 -13.67
C PRO A 133 -9.01 10.87 -12.34
N VAL A 134 -8.27 10.71 -11.24
CA VAL A 134 -8.74 11.02 -9.89
C VAL A 134 -8.17 12.37 -9.48
N ALA A 135 -9.05 13.28 -9.06
CA ALA A 135 -8.63 14.58 -8.54
C ALA A 135 -7.74 14.40 -7.30
N MET A 136 -6.78 15.30 -7.13
CA MET A 136 -5.98 15.30 -5.90
C MET A 136 -6.82 15.85 -4.75
N GLU A 137 -6.82 15.13 -3.65
CA GLU A 137 -7.38 15.63 -2.40
C GLU A 137 -6.48 16.73 -1.81
N ASN A 138 -7.10 17.82 -1.40
CA ASN A 138 -6.44 18.83 -0.57
C ASN A 138 -6.93 18.65 0.86
N ASP A 139 -6.28 17.77 1.60
CA ASP A 139 -6.57 17.49 3.01
C ASP A 139 -5.82 18.45 3.98
N GLY A 140 -5.09 19.42 3.43
CA GLY A 140 -4.26 20.36 4.19
C GLY A 140 -3.02 19.73 4.84
N ILE A 141 -2.79 18.43 4.62
CA ILE A 141 -1.73 17.63 5.25
C ILE A 141 -0.69 17.24 4.21
N ARG A 142 -1.16 16.75 3.06
CA ARG A 142 -0.30 16.32 1.95
C ARG A 142 -0.20 17.41 0.91
N PRO A 143 1.00 17.65 0.38
CA PRO A 143 1.16 18.59 -0.73
C PRO A 143 0.31 18.18 -1.94
N VAL A 144 -0.41 19.13 -2.52
CA VAL A 144 -1.10 18.94 -3.80
C VAL A 144 -0.06 19.09 -4.90
N ASP A 145 0.59 17.98 -5.27
CA ASP A 145 1.66 17.96 -6.26
C ASP A 145 1.49 16.78 -7.22
N GLN A 146 1.12 17.10 -8.44
CA GLN A 146 0.88 16.12 -9.49
C GLN A 146 2.16 15.39 -9.90
N SER A 147 3.32 16.08 -9.95
CA SER A 147 4.60 15.47 -10.31
C SER A 147 5.00 14.42 -9.30
N TYR A 148 4.95 14.76 -8.01
CA TYR A 148 5.20 13.82 -6.92
C TYR A 148 4.33 12.58 -7.00
N ARG A 149 3.02 12.76 -7.18
CA ARG A 149 2.08 11.64 -7.31
C ARG A 149 2.45 10.73 -8.49
N SER A 150 2.80 11.32 -9.63
CA SER A 150 3.13 10.58 -10.85
C SER A 150 4.48 9.87 -10.74
N GLU A 151 5.49 10.50 -10.14
CA GLU A 151 6.80 9.88 -9.92
C GLU A 151 6.70 8.69 -8.95
N VAL A 152 5.94 8.84 -7.87
CA VAL A 152 5.70 7.74 -6.94
C VAL A 152 4.88 6.62 -7.61
N ASP A 153 3.87 6.95 -8.42
CA ASP A 153 3.11 5.95 -9.18
C ASP A 153 3.98 5.19 -10.19
N ALA A 154 4.92 5.87 -10.84
CA ALA A 154 5.89 5.24 -11.72
C ALA A 154 6.76 4.22 -10.97
N LEU A 155 7.18 4.52 -9.73
CA LEU A 155 7.90 3.57 -8.88
C LEU A 155 7.04 2.36 -8.50
N PHE A 156 5.77 2.55 -8.18
CA PHE A 156 4.86 1.42 -7.97
C PHE A 156 4.72 0.54 -9.22
N LYS A 157 4.59 1.14 -10.40
CA LYS A 157 4.54 0.39 -11.67
C LYS A 157 5.83 -0.39 -11.92
N GLN A 158 6.99 0.19 -11.65
CA GLN A 158 8.26 -0.53 -11.73
C GLN A 158 8.30 -1.72 -10.75
N ILE A 159 7.83 -1.55 -9.52
CA ILE A 159 7.82 -2.61 -8.52
C ILE A 159 6.86 -3.73 -8.93
N TYR A 160 5.64 -3.40 -9.32
CA TYR A 160 4.58 -4.38 -9.52
C TYR A 160 4.54 -4.99 -10.93
N ARG A 161 4.86 -4.21 -11.96
CA ARG A 161 4.79 -4.65 -13.36
C ARG A 161 6.12 -5.12 -13.91
N GLU A 162 7.22 -4.46 -13.49
CA GLU A 162 8.56 -4.69 -14.02
C GLU A 162 9.44 -5.54 -13.07
N GLY A 163 8.92 -5.89 -11.89
CA GLY A 163 9.62 -6.73 -10.92
C GLY A 163 10.80 -6.04 -10.20
N ARG A 164 10.82 -4.70 -10.17
CA ARG A 164 11.87 -3.97 -9.42
C ARG A 164 11.91 -4.45 -7.97
N PHE A 165 13.11 -4.73 -7.47
CA PHE A 165 13.37 -5.25 -6.13
C PHE A 165 13.05 -6.72 -5.91
N ASP A 166 12.42 -7.41 -6.86
CA ASP A 166 12.05 -8.82 -6.71
C ASP A 166 11.38 -9.10 -5.35
N ILE A 167 10.33 -8.32 -5.06
CA ILE A 167 9.70 -8.32 -3.74
C ILE A 167 8.76 -9.49 -3.49
N PHE A 168 8.30 -10.15 -4.56
CA PHE A 168 7.32 -11.22 -4.40
C PHE A 168 7.98 -12.50 -3.90
N PRO A 169 7.41 -13.14 -2.86
CA PRO A 169 7.87 -14.45 -2.41
C PRO A 169 7.79 -15.49 -3.55
N LEU A 170 8.78 -16.39 -3.59
CA LEU A 170 8.80 -17.48 -4.58
C LEU A 170 7.66 -18.48 -4.39
N LYS A 171 7.12 -18.55 -3.17
CA LYS A 171 5.99 -19.42 -2.79
C LYS A 171 5.08 -18.61 -1.87
N ASN A 172 3.80 -18.89 -1.95
CA ASN A 172 2.76 -18.30 -1.07
C ASN A 172 2.62 -16.77 -1.14
N GLY A 173 3.18 -16.12 -2.15
CA GLY A 173 2.97 -14.68 -2.33
C GLY A 173 1.50 -14.32 -2.61
N PRO A 174 1.08 -13.08 -2.32
CA PRO A 174 -0.27 -12.63 -2.57
C PRO A 174 -0.59 -12.63 -4.07
N MET A 175 -1.86 -12.82 -4.39
CA MET A 175 -2.35 -12.52 -5.74
C MET A 175 -2.23 -11.02 -5.98
N LEU A 176 -1.34 -10.62 -6.90
CA LEU A 176 -1.26 -9.24 -7.37
C LEU A 176 -2.38 -8.97 -8.36
N MET A 177 -3.13 -7.89 -8.14
CA MET A 177 -4.13 -7.41 -9.09
C MET A 177 -4.12 -5.89 -9.17
N GLU A 178 -4.58 -5.33 -10.28
CA GLU A 178 -4.79 -3.89 -10.43
C GLU A 178 -6.27 -3.55 -10.32
N LEU A 179 -6.57 -2.48 -9.58
CA LEU A 179 -7.91 -1.91 -9.47
C LEU A 179 -7.98 -0.65 -10.33
N VAL A 180 -8.70 -0.73 -11.44
CA VAL A 180 -8.84 0.36 -12.42
C VAL A 180 -10.29 0.76 -12.60
N GLY A 181 -10.53 1.97 -13.08
CA GLY A 181 -11.89 2.47 -13.32
C GLY A 181 -12.55 3.17 -12.12
N PRO A 182 -13.88 3.37 -12.15
CA PRO A 182 -14.66 3.98 -11.08
C PRO A 182 -14.70 3.14 -9.81
N PRO A 183 -15.12 3.71 -8.66
CA PRO A 183 -15.17 3.00 -7.39
C PRO A 183 -15.96 1.68 -7.43
N ASP A 184 -17.12 1.68 -8.06
CA ASP A 184 -17.98 0.49 -8.21
C ASP A 184 -17.30 -0.63 -9.03
N GLN A 185 -16.63 -0.29 -10.11
CA GLN A 185 -15.86 -1.24 -10.91
C GLN A 185 -14.67 -1.82 -10.12
N ARG A 186 -13.95 -0.98 -9.35
CA ARG A 186 -12.86 -1.45 -8.49
C ARG A 186 -13.36 -2.41 -7.40
N LEU A 187 -14.52 -2.12 -6.83
CA LEU A 187 -15.15 -2.98 -5.84
C LEU A 187 -15.57 -4.33 -6.44
N GLN A 188 -16.11 -4.32 -7.67
CA GLN A 188 -16.44 -5.52 -8.42
C GLN A 188 -15.19 -6.36 -8.71
N GLN A 189 -14.11 -5.76 -9.24
CA GLN A 189 -12.84 -6.44 -9.51
C GLN A 189 -12.29 -7.13 -8.26
N LEU A 190 -12.31 -6.44 -7.11
CA LEU A 190 -11.87 -7.02 -5.85
C LEU A 190 -12.78 -8.16 -5.39
N SER A 191 -14.10 -8.04 -5.58
CA SER A 191 -15.06 -9.09 -5.23
C SER A 191 -14.85 -10.37 -6.06
N GLU A 192 -14.58 -10.23 -7.36
CA GLU A 192 -14.29 -11.34 -8.26
C GLU A 192 -12.99 -12.06 -7.87
N ALA A 193 -11.96 -11.30 -7.50
CA ALA A 193 -10.68 -11.85 -7.03
C ALA A 193 -10.83 -12.64 -5.72
N VAL A 194 -11.57 -12.11 -4.76
CA VAL A 194 -11.87 -12.81 -3.50
C VAL A 194 -12.65 -14.10 -3.76
N ALA A 195 -13.70 -14.04 -4.58
CA ALA A 195 -14.49 -15.23 -4.93
C ALA A 195 -13.65 -16.31 -5.63
N HIS A 196 -12.72 -15.90 -6.50
CA HIS A 196 -11.80 -16.82 -7.16
C HIS A 196 -10.90 -17.56 -6.17
N LEU A 197 -10.32 -16.87 -5.19
CA LEU A 197 -9.47 -17.49 -4.17
C LEU A 197 -10.26 -18.40 -3.22
N GLU A 198 -11.47 -17.99 -2.83
CA GLU A 198 -12.35 -18.80 -1.98
C GLU A 198 -12.82 -20.08 -2.67
N GLY A 199 -13.04 -20.03 -3.99
CA GLY A 199 -13.38 -21.20 -4.80
C GLY A 199 -12.25 -22.20 -4.96
N ARG A 200 -10.97 -21.77 -4.82
CA ARG A 200 -9.79 -22.65 -4.87
C ARG A 200 -9.46 -23.32 -3.55
N SER A 201 -9.98 -22.79 -2.44
CA SER A 201 -9.73 -23.32 -1.09
C SER A 201 -10.72 -24.42 -0.65
N ARG A 202 -11.68 -24.75 -1.52
CA ARG A 202 -12.63 -25.87 -1.36
C ARG A 202 -12.22 -27.05 -2.22
#